data_a2e22d065149050234df50bafd26c0ed
#
_entry.id   a2e22d065149050234df50bafd26c0ed
#
_cell.length_a   1.000
_cell.length_b   1.000
_cell.length_c   1.000
_cell.angle_alpha   90.00
_cell.angle_beta   90.00
_cell.angle_gamma   90.00
#
_symmetry.space_group_name_H-M   'P 1'
#
loop_
_entity.id
_entity.type
_entity.pdbx_description
1 polymer ?
#
loop_
_entity_poly.entity_id
_entity_poly.type
_entity_poly.pdbx_seq_one_letter_code
_entity_poly.pdbx_strand_id
1 'polypeptide(L)'
;PNCKDPDGWVDAMNEVFPKYEINTPERIASFIAQCGHESGGWRVFSENLNYSAKALDAIFGKYFKRAARDSEPYHRQPEKIANVVYANRMSNGDTDSGDGWKYRGRGPIQLTGKANYSAFASDMDVDVVDNPDKVSEDKEVALMSAIWYWNKNGLNRYADSGDIKTMTKRINGGYIGLEDRIHHWKEALHMLGSDVSEHESDDEFVEEPSPEDIGVLRKGMKSVGVVMMQEALGITADGDFGP
;
A
#
# COMPACT_ATOMS: atom_id res chain seq x y z
N PRO A 1 10.37 -10.66 -10.91
CA PRO A 1 10.96 -10.40 -12.09
C PRO A 1 10.73 -9.22 -13.00
N ASN A 2 9.85 -8.30 -12.71
CA ASN A 2 9.68 -7.08 -13.52
C ASN A 2 9.98 -5.80 -12.71
N CYS A 3 10.73 -5.90 -11.61
CA CYS A 3 11.16 -4.76 -10.81
C CYS A 3 11.96 -3.78 -11.67
N LYS A 4 11.69 -2.50 -11.52
CA LYS A 4 12.55 -1.45 -12.08
C LYS A 4 13.72 -1.22 -11.14
N ASP A 5 14.95 -1.32 -11.64
CA ASP A 5 16.18 -1.11 -10.88
C ASP A 5 16.30 -2.05 -9.65
N PRO A 6 16.37 -3.38 -9.87
CA PRO A 6 16.46 -4.34 -8.78
C PRO A 6 17.71 -4.14 -7.93
N ASP A 7 18.85 -3.80 -8.53
CA ASP A 7 20.11 -3.61 -7.82
C ASP A 7 20.00 -2.42 -6.83
N GLY A 8 19.44 -1.30 -7.27
CA GLY A 8 19.23 -0.16 -6.38
C GLY A 8 18.22 -0.42 -5.26
N TRP A 9 17.26 -1.36 -5.43
CA TRP A 9 16.41 -1.79 -4.33
C TRP A 9 17.15 -2.70 -3.35
N VAL A 10 18.00 -3.60 -3.84
CA VAL A 10 18.84 -4.47 -2.99
C VAL A 10 19.79 -3.62 -2.15
N ASP A 11 20.43 -2.62 -2.75
CA ASP A 11 21.33 -1.69 -2.04
C ASP A 11 20.58 -0.96 -0.92
N ALA A 12 19.43 -0.39 -1.22
CA ALA A 12 18.59 0.29 -0.22
C ALA A 12 18.10 -0.66 0.89
N MET A 13 17.70 -1.90 0.56
CA MET A 13 17.29 -2.91 1.54
C MET A 13 18.46 -3.30 2.46
N ASN A 14 19.66 -3.51 1.91
CA ASN A 14 20.87 -3.83 2.69
C ASN A 14 21.24 -2.71 3.67
N GLU A 15 21.01 -1.46 3.29
CA GLU A 15 21.26 -0.31 4.15
C GLU A 15 20.19 -0.14 5.25
N VAL A 16 18.91 -0.35 4.90
CA VAL A 16 17.78 0.02 5.77
C VAL A 16 17.33 -1.14 6.67
N PHE A 17 17.22 -2.36 6.15
CA PHE A 17 16.65 -3.50 6.88
C PHE A 17 17.32 -3.82 8.23
N PRO A 18 18.67 -3.81 8.34
CA PRO A 18 19.33 -4.11 9.61
C PRO A 18 19.00 -3.11 10.72
N LYS A 19 18.72 -1.85 10.35
CA LYS A 19 18.41 -0.77 11.31
C LYS A 19 17.05 -0.96 11.98
N TYR A 20 16.15 -1.74 11.36
CA TYR A 20 14.76 -1.91 11.77
C TYR A 20 14.36 -3.37 12.02
N GLU A 21 15.35 -4.22 12.34
CA GLU A 21 15.13 -5.63 12.70
C GLU A 21 14.45 -6.48 11.60
N ILE A 22 14.56 -6.08 10.33
CA ILE A 22 14.19 -6.92 9.18
C ILE A 22 15.47 -7.65 8.72
N ASN A 23 15.92 -8.60 9.54
CA ASN A 23 17.26 -9.17 9.46
C ASN A 23 17.30 -10.71 9.51
N THR A 24 16.13 -11.36 9.46
CA THR A 24 16.03 -12.82 9.29
C THR A 24 15.47 -13.16 7.91
N PRO A 25 15.75 -14.35 7.36
CA PRO A 25 15.15 -14.78 6.09
C PRO A 25 13.62 -14.64 6.06
N GLU A 26 12.94 -15.03 7.15
CA GLU A 26 11.50 -15.00 7.29
C GLU A 26 10.95 -13.55 7.21
N ARG A 27 11.59 -12.62 7.93
CA ARG A 27 11.19 -11.20 7.94
C ARG A 27 11.46 -10.54 6.60
N ILE A 28 12.63 -10.79 6.00
CA ILE A 28 13.01 -10.29 4.68
C ILE A 28 12.06 -10.81 3.60
N ALA A 29 11.84 -12.14 3.56
CA ALA A 29 10.96 -12.77 2.58
C ALA A 29 9.52 -12.25 2.70
N SER A 30 9.01 -12.17 3.93
CA SER A 30 7.67 -11.67 4.20
C SER A 30 7.49 -10.21 3.78
N PHE A 31 8.47 -9.35 4.10
CA PHE A 31 8.44 -7.94 3.71
C PHE A 31 8.46 -7.77 2.19
N ILE A 32 9.39 -8.49 1.51
CA ILE A 32 9.51 -8.44 0.04
C ILE A 32 8.22 -8.91 -0.63
N ALA A 33 7.63 -10.01 -0.16
CA ALA A 33 6.40 -10.56 -0.73
C ALA A 33 5.22 -9.61 -0.56
N GLN A 34 5.01 -9.07 0.63
CA GLN A 34 3.90 -8.16 0.91
C GLN A 34 4.03 -6.84 0.15
N CYS A 35 5.17 -6.16 0.30
CA CYS A 35 5.42 -4.89 -0.39
C CYS A 35 5.49 -5.05 -1.92
N GLY A 36 6.02 -6.18 -2.39
CA GLY A 36 6.06 -6.52 -3.81
C GLY A 36 4.67 -6.63 -4.40
N HIS A 37 3.77 -7.35 -3.74
CA HIS A 37 2.37 -7.44 -4.17
C HIS A 37 1.69 -6.06 -4.19
N GLU A 38 1.77 -5.28 -3.11
CA GLU A 38 1.13 -3.96 -2.99
C GLU A 38 1.65 -2.95 -4.03
N SER A 39 2.92 -3.05 -4.42
CA SER A 39 3.54 -2.15 -5.42
C SER A 39 3.54 -2.70 -6.85
N GLY A 40 2.80 -3.76 -7.13
CA GLY A 40 2.75 -4.40 -8.44
C GLY A 40 4.11 -4.90 -8.93
N GLY A 41 4.86 -5.59 -8.05
CA GLY A 41 6.18 -6.11 -8.32
C GLY A 41 7.28 -5.05 -8.26
N TRP A 42 7.23 -4.16 -7.26
CA TRP A 42 8.22 -3.09 -7.05
C TRP A 42 8.30 -2.12 -8.24
N ARG A 43 7.14 -1.70 -8.78
CA ARG A 43 7.05 -0.82 -9.96
C ARG A 43 6.25 0.44 -9.77
N VAL A 44 5.26 0.42 -8.89
CA VAL A 44 4.29 1.50 -8.70
C VAL A 44 4.39 2.02 -7.27
N PHE A 45 4.89 3.25 -7.13
CA PHE A 45 5.13 3.89 -5.83
C PHE A 45 4.37 5.21 -5.65
N SER A 46 3.43 5.50 -6.54
CA SER A 46 2.52 6.64 -6.43
C SER A 46 1.18 6.25 -7.01
N GLU A 47 0.11 6.61 -6.31
CA GLU A 47 -1.24 6.30 -6.76
C GLU A 47 -1.58 6.98 -8.11
N ASN A 48 -2.37 6.28 -8.91
CA ASN A 48 -2.83 6.80 -10.19
C ASN A 48 -4.25 7.38 -10.07
N LEU A 49 -4.34 8.69 -10.00
CA LEU A 49 -5.63 9.42 -9.91
C LEU A 49 -6.14 9.90 -11.28
N ASN A 50 -5.67 9.34 -12.38
CA ASN A 50 -6.04 9.73 -13.73
C ASN A 50 -7.38 9.10 -14.18
N TYR A 51 -8.49 9.51 -13.56
CA TYR A 51 -9.82 8.97 -13.80
C TYR A 51 -10.61 9.78 -14.83
N SER A 52 -11.45 9.09 -15.63
CA SER A 52 -12.47 9.75 -16.46
C SER A 52 -13.64 10.24 -15.58
N ALA A 53 -14.42 11.21 -16.07
CA ALA A 53 -15.62 11.68 -15.38
C ALA A 53 -16.57 10.52 -15.01
N LYS A 54 -16.84 9.62 -15.95
CA LYS A 54 -17.64 8.40 -15.71
C LYS A 54 -17.08 7.53 -14.59
N ALA A 55 -15.75 7.36 -14.53
CA ALA A 55 -15.10 6.58 -13.49
C ALA A 55 -15.16 7.28 -12.12
N LEU A 56 -15.08 8.62 -12.08
CA LEU A 56 -15.28 9.39 -10.85
C LEU A 56 -16.66 9.19 -10.25
N ASP A 57 -17.70 9.21 -11.07
CA ASP A 57 -19.07 8.96 -10.62
C ASP A 57 -19.29 7.53 -10.11
N ALA A 58 -18.58 6.57 -10.68
CA ALA A 58 -18.67 5.17 -10.28
C ALA A 58 -17.84 4.85 -9.02
N ILE A 59 -16.59 5.29 -9.00
CA ILE A 59 -15.61 4.92 -7.97
C ILE A 59 -15.67 5.90 -6.79
N PHE A 60 -15.69 7.19 -7.09
CA PHE A 60 -15.72 8.27 -6.09
C PHE A 60 -17.10 8.94 -5.99
N GLY A 61 -18.17 8.17 -6.26
CA GLY A 61 -19.53 8.68 -6.31
C GLY A 61 -19.99 9.46 -5.06
N LYS A 62 -19.40 9.18 -3.90
CA LYS A 62 -19.65 9.96 -2.67
C LYS A 62 -19.27 11.44 -2.84
N TYR A 63 -18.18 11.72 -3.57
CA TYR A 63 -17.64 13.07 -3.75
C TYR A 63 -18.12 13.75 -5.01
N PHE A 64 -18.66 13.01 -5.94
CA PHE A 64 -19.17 13.49 -7.23
C PHE A 64 -20.68 13.30 -7.32
N LYS A 65 -21.15 12.16 -7.77
CA LYS A 65 -22.57 11.90 -8.04
C LYS A 65 -23.49 12.16 -6.83
N ARG A 66 -23.16 11.63 -5.64
CA ARG A 66 -23.98 11.81 -4.43
C ARG A 66 -23.84 13.22 -3.84
N ALA A 67 -22.72 13.89 -4.08
CA ALA A 67 -22.49 15.28 -3.67
C ALA A 67 -23.03 16.29 -4.69
N ALA A 68 -23.70 15.84 -5.76
CA ALA A 68 -24.17 16.67 -6.88
C ALA A 68 -23.04 17.54 -7.49
N ARG A 69 -21.79 17.05 -7.45
CA ARG A 69 -20.65 17.71 -8.08
C ARG A 69 -20.51 17.19 -9.50
N ASP A 70 -20.51 18.09 -10.47
CA ASP A 70 -20.20 17.75 -11.86
C ASP A 70 -18.79 17.16 -11.97
N SER A 71 -18.67 15.95 -12.53
CA SER A 71 -17.41 15.24 -12.68
C SER A 71 -16.61 15.63 -13.93
N GLU A 72 -17.25 16.28 -14.92
CA GLU A 72 -16.60 16.67 -16.18
C GLU A 72 -15.39 17.61 -15.99
N PRO A 73 -15.40 18.64 -15.12
CA PRO A 73 -14.24 19.49 -14.87
C PRO A 73 -13.04 18.78 -14.25
N TYR A 74 -13.25 17.55 -13.77
CA TYR A 74 -12.23 16.71 -13.12
C TYR A 74 -11.75 15.58 -14.02
N HIS A 75 -12.32 15.46 -15.23
CA HIS A 75 -11.90 14.43 -16.19
C HIS A 75 -10.40 14.50 -16.46
N ARG A 76 -9.67 13.41 -16.10
CA ARG A 76 -8.21 13.32 -16.28
C ARG A 76 -7.41 14.47 -15.61
N GLN A 77 -7.92 14.97 -14.46
CA GLN A 77 -7.27 16.00 -13.66
C GLN A 77 -6.84 15.43 -12.28
N PRO A 78 -5.75 14.64 -12.20
CA PRO A 78 -5.38 13.90 -10.99
C PRO A 78 -5.27 14.77 -9.75
N GLU A 79 -4.67 15.96 -9.87
CA GLU A 79 -4.49 16.90 -8.75
C GLU A 79 -5.84 17.41 -8.22
N LYS A 80 -6.72 17.82 -9.11
CA LYS A 80 -8.06 18.27 -8.70
C LYS A 80 -8.86 17.13 -8.07
N ILE A 81 -8.72 15.91 -8.60
CA ILE A 81 -9.38 14.72 -8.05
C ILE A 81 -8.88 14.46 -6.62
N ALA A 82 -7.56 14.41 -6.41
CA ALA A 82 -6.97 14.23 -5.09
C ALA A 82 -7.46 15.26 -4.09
N ASN A 83 -7.44 16.54 -4.48
CA ASN A 83 -7.83 17.64 -3.60
C ASN A 83 -9.32 17.61 -3.23
N VAL A 84 -10.17 16.97 -4.06
CA VAL A 84 -11.58 16.74 -3.70
C VAL A 84 -11.73 15.51 -2.82
N VAL A 85 -11.10 14.40 -3.20
CA VAL A 85 -11.29 13.10 -2.54
C VAL A 85 -10.70 13.09 -1.13
N TYR A 86 -9.59 13.75 -0.92
CA TYR A 86 -8.85 13.77 0.34
C TYR A 86 -9.04 15.05 1.17
N ALA A 87 -9.88 16.00 0.73
CA ALA A 87 -10.16 17.24 1.47
C ALA A 87 -10.73 16.97 2.87
N ASN A 88 -10.27 17.77 3.85
CA ASN A 88 -10.75 17.75 5.24
C ASN A 88 -10.62 16.38 5.94
N ARG A 89 -9.62 15.58 5.55
CA ARG A 89 -9.39 14.24 6.09
C ARG A 89 -7.93 14.02 6.41
N MET A 90 -7.63 13.14 7.37
CA MET A 90 -6.26 12.83 7.78
C MET A 90 -5.41 14.11 8.00
N SER A 91 -6.01 15.12 8.59
CA SER A 91 -5.43 16.46 8.80
C SER A 91 -5.07 17.21 7.49
N ASN A 92 -5.55 16.76 6.33
CA ASN A 92 -5.52 17.60 5.14
C ASN A 92 -6.47 18.80 5.31
N GLY A 93 -6.11 19.94 4.75
CA GLY A 93 -6.99 21.08 4.62
C GLY A 93 -8.14 20.82 3.63
N ASP A 94 -8.87 21.88 3.29
CA ASP A 94 -9.93 21.85 2.28
C ASP A 94 -9.38 21.61 0.85
N THR A 95 -10.30 21.63 -0.12
CA THR A 95 -9.95 21.42 -1.53
C THR A 95 -8.92 22.44 -2.05
N ASP A 96 -8.93 23.66 -1.53
CA ASP A 96 -8.08 24.76 -2.01
C ASP A 96 -6.69 24.72 -1.36
N SER A 97 -6.53 23.98 -0.26
CA SER A 97 -5.23 23.81 0.41
C SER A 97 -4.17 23.09 -0.42
N GLY A 98 -4.58 22.26 -1.38
CA GLY A 98 -3.67 21.40 -2.15
C GLY A 98 -3.16 20.18 -1.39
N ASP A 99 -3.53 20.02 -0.10
CA ASP A 99 -3.03 18.93 0.75
C ASP A 99 -3.42 17.55 0.20
N GLY A 100 -4.58 17.42 -0.44
CA GLY A 100 -5.03 16.17 -1.02
C GLY A 100 -4.05 15.61 -2.07
N TRP A 101 -3.56 16.47 -2.95
CA TRP A 101 -2.53 16.10 -3.93
C TRP A 101 -1.15 16.00 -3.30
N LYS A 102 -0.79 16.96 -2.43
CA LYS A 102 0.52 16.98 -1.76
C LYS A 102 0.77 15.68 -1.00
N TYR A 103 -0.22 15.19 -0.27
CA TYR A 103 -0.11 13.99 0.57
C TYR A 103 -0.87 12.77 0.01
N ARG A 104 -0.94 12.65 -1.33
CA ARG A 104 -1.51 11.48 -2.01
C ARG A 104 -0.74 10.21 -1.69
N GLY A 105 -1.30 9.05 -2.00
CA GLY A 105 -0.70 7.74 -1.75
C GLY A 105 0.66 7.55 -2.43
N ARG A 106 1.70 7.24 -1.65
CA ARG A 106 3.05 6.95 -2.13
C ARG A 106 3.72 5.82 -1.35
N GLY A 107 4.78 5.30 -1.93
CA GLY A 107 5.57 4.21 -1.35
C GLY A 107 4.97 2.82 -1.58
N PRO A 108 5.69 1.76 -1.15
CA PRO A 108 5.29 0.37 -1.40
C PRO A 108 3.94 -0.01 -0.81
N ILE A 109 3.51 0.65 0.28
CA ILE A 109 2.23 0.40 0.97
C ILE A 109 1.31 1.62 0.98
N GLN A 110 1.51 2.57 0.07
CA GLN A 110 0.61 3.70 -0.20
C GLN A 110 0.35 4.60 1.02
N LEU A 111 1.41 5.13 1.67
CA LEU A 111 1.31 6.15 2.71
C LEU A 111 0.49 7.36 2.20
N THR A 112 -0.62 7.69 2.88
CA THR A 112 -1.60 8.69 2.42
C THR A 112 -2.02 9.63 3.54
N GLY A 113 -2.16 10.92 3.24
CA GLY A 113 -2.71 11.96 4.11
C GLY A 113 -1.70 12.62 5.03
N LYS A 114 -1.90 13.92 5.28
CA LYS A 114 -0.98 14.78 6.05
C LYS A 114 -0.65 14.25 7.44
N ALA A 115 -1.64 13.71 8.16
CA ALA A 115 -1.42 13.13 9.48
C ALA A 115 -0.44 11.95 9.43
N ASN A 116 -0.59 11.04 8.45
CA ASN A 116 0.29 9.89 8.31
C ASN A 116 1.70 10.30 7.87
N TYR A 117 1.82 11.25 6.92
CA TYR A 117 3.12 11.81 6.55
C TYR A 117 3.81 12.48 7.73
N SER A 118 3.08 13.26 8.53
CA SER A 118 3.63 13.91 9.73
C SER A 118 4.06 12.91 10.80
N ALA A 119 3.25 11.87 11.03
CA ALA A 119 3.60 10.82 11.99
C ALA A 119 4.82 10.01 11.52
N PHE A 120 4.86 9.62 10.24
CA PHE A 120 6.01 8.96 9.65
C PHE A 120 7.28 9.81 9.74
N ALA A 121 7.18 11.11 9.39
CA ALA A 121 8.29 12.04 9.49
C ALA A 121 8.84 12.14 10.91
N SER A 122 7.95 12.25 11.90
CA SER A 122 8.32 12.34 13.31
C SER A 122 8.90 11.05 13.88
N ASP A 123 8.29 9.90 13.54
CA ASP A 123 8.67 8.61 14.11
C ASP A 123 9.99 8.07 13.53
N MET A 124 10.31 8.44 12.29
CA MET A 124 11.47 7.92 11.56
C MET A 124 12.55 8.98 11.27
N ASP A 125 12.37 10.21 11.75
CA ASP A 125 13.28 11.34 11.55
C ASP A 125 13.60 11.61 10.07
N VAL A 126 12.55 11.71 9.23
CA VAL A 126 12.66 11.94 7.78
C VAL A 126 11.88 13.18 7.35
N ASP A 127 12.47 13.99 6.47
CA ASP A 127 11.82 15.18 5.90
C ASP A 127 10.92 14.77 4.71
N VAL A 128 9.66 14.45 5.02
CA VAL A 128 8.63 14.10 4.02
C VAL A 128 7.37 14.97 4.12
N VAL A 129 7.28 15.83 5.11
CA VAL A 129 6.14 16.75 5.22
C VAL A 129 6.26 17.87 4.19
N ASP A 130 7.46 18.41 4.05
CA ASP A 130 7.73 19.43 3.04
C ASP A 130 8.07 18.82 1.67
N ASN A 131 8.69 17.64 1.67
CA ASN A 131 9.14 16.93 0.48
C ASN A 131 8.48 15.52 0.35
N PRO A 132 7.13 15.42 0.21
CA PRO A 132 6.43 14.14 0.22
C PRO A 132 6.76 13.23 -0.97
N ASP A 133 7.25 13.76 -2.07
CA ASP A 133 7.64 12.99 -3.26
C ASP A 133 8.83 12.04 -2.98
N LYS A 134 9.66 12.31 -1.96
CA LYS A 134 10.71 11.39 -1.50
C LYS A 134 10.18 9.97 -1.22
N VAL A 135 8.94 9.84 -0.73
CA VAL A 135 8.34 8.52 -0.44
C VAL A 135 8.16 7.67 -1.70
N SER A 136 8.15 8.27 -2.88
CA SER A 136 8.06 7.55 -4.17
C SER A 136 9.33 7.59 -5.00
N GLU A 137 10.25 8.52 -4.74
CA GLU A 137 11.43 8.79 -5.56
C GLU A 137 12.74 8.32 -4.92
N ASP A 138 12.82 8.34 -3.59
CA ASP A 138 13.95 7.85 -2.80
C ASP A 138 13.65 6.45 -2.27
N LYS A 139 14.46 5.45 -2.64
CA LYS A 139 14.21 4.05 -2.28
C LYS A 139 14.33 3.78 -0.78
N GLU A 140 15.28 4.43 -0.10
CA GLU A 140 15.42 4.27 1.35
C GLU A 140 14.20 4.85 2.07
N VAL A 141 13.76 6.05 1.70
CA VAL A 141 12.57 6.68 2.28
C VAL A 141 11.30 5.88 1.95
N ALA A 142 11.21 5.33 0.74
CA ALA A 142 10.11 4.44 0.37
C ALA A 142 10.07 3.18 1.25
N LEU A 143 11.21 2.52 1.46
CA LEU A 143 11.34 1.38 2.37
C LEU A 143 10.99 1.76 3.81
N MET A 144 11.53 2.88 4.30
CA MET A 144 11.25 3.38 5.64
C MET A 144 9.75 3.63 5.86
N SER A 145 9.02 4.10 4.84
CA SER A 145 7.57 4.29 4.93
C SER A 145 6.82 2.97 5.14
N ALA A 146 7.24 1.92 4.42
CA ALA A 146 6.68 0.58 4.57
C ALA A 146 7.06 -0.05 5.91
N ILE A 147 8.31 0.13 6.35
CA ILE A 147 8.81 -0.34 7.65
C ILE A 147 8.09 0.35 8.81
N TRP A 148 7.82 1.65 8.70
CA TRP A 148 7.04 2.38 9.70
C TRP A 148 5.66 1.75 9.90
N TYR A 149 4.94 1.46 8.82
CA TYR A 149 3.67 0.75 8.87
C TYR A 149 3.83 -0.66 9.46
N TRP A 150 4.85 -1.40 9.01
CA TRP A 150 5.19 -2.74 9.45
C TRP A 150 5.39 -2.82 10.97
N ASN A 151 6.21 -1.94 11.52
CA ASN A 151 6.51 -1.89 12.94
C ASN A 151 5.29 -1.45 13.76
N LYS A 152 4.54 -0.45 13.30
CA LYS A 152 3.32 0.03 13.94
C LYS A 152 2.26 -1.07 14.07
N ASN A 153 2.22 -2.00 13.13
CA ASN A 153 1.31 -3.14 13.13
C ASN A 153 1.92 -4.43 13.71
N GLY A 154 3.17 -4.39 14.17
CA GLY A 154 3.86 -5.53 14.80
C GLY A 154 3.98 -6.73 13.85
N LEU A 155 4.30 -6.50 12.56
CA LEU A 155 4.25 -7.54 11.54
C LEU A 155 5.39 -8.54 11.63
N ASN A 156 6.53 -8.21 12.27
CA ASN A 156 7.63 -9.15 12.49
C ASN A 156 7.18 -10.46 13.16
N ARG A 157 6.26 -10.39 14.13
CA ARG A 157 5.77 -11.61 14.82
C ARG A 157 5.08 -12.61 13.89
N TYR A 158 4.41 -12.12 12.83
CA TYR A 158 3.78 -12.97 11.83
C TYR A 158 4.79 -13.50 10.81
N ALA A 159 5.80 -12.68 10.49
CA ALA A 159 6.92 -13.12 9.67
C ALA A 159 7.70 -14.24 10.37
N ASP A 160 8.03 -14.08 11.66
CA ASP A 160 8.76 -15.05 12.46
C ASP A 160 8.02 -16.40 12.60
N SER A 161 6.68 -16.38 12.55
CA SER A 161 5.85 -17.59 12.60
C SER A 161 5.43 -18.12 11.23
N GLY A 162 5.80 -17.44 10.13
CA GLY A 162 5.35 -17.80 8.78
C GLY A 162 3.86 -17.57 8.51
N ASP A 163 3.15 -16.83 9.38
CA ASP A 163 1.70 -16.57 9.24
C ASP A 163 1.43 -15.47 8.21
N ILE A 164 1.67 -15.79 6.95
CA ILE A 164 1.45 -14.89 5.80
C ILE A 164 -0.04 -14.56 5.65
N LYS A 165 -0.93 -15.48 6.01
CA LYS A 165 -2.39 -15.30 5.94
C LYS A 165 -2.87 -14.16 6.86
N THR A 166 -2.52 -14.20 8.14
CA THR A 166 -2.88 -13.13 9.08
C THR A 166 -2.19 -11.82 8.73
N MET A 167 -0.93 -11.87 8.29
CA MET A 167 -0.20 -10.71 7.82
C MET A 167 -0.91 -10.06 6.63
N THR A 168 -1.30 -10.84 5.63
CA THR A 168 -2.07 -10.37 4.46
C THR A 168 -3.37 -9.70 4.91
N LYS A 169 -4.13 -10.35 5.80
CA LYS A 169 -5.38 -9.78 6.33
C LYS A 169 -5.17 -8.44 7.03
N ARG A 170 -4.06 -8.28 7.77
CA ARG A 170 -3.73 -7.01 8.44
C ARG A 170 -3.35 -5.90 7.47
N ILE A 171 -2.60 -6.25 6.43
CA ILE A 171 -2.13 -5.29 5.42
C ILE A 171 -3.28 -4.92 4.47
N ASN A 172 -4.03 -5.90 3.99
CA ASN A 172 -5.02 -5.75 2.92
C ASN A 172 -6.47 -5.63 3.41
N GLY A 173 -6.71 -5.86 4.71
CA GLY A 173 -8.07 -5.95 5.26
C GLY A 173 -8.80 -7.25 4.91
N GLY A 174 -8.26 -8.09 4.03
CA GLY A 174 -8.80 -9.36 3.54
C GLY A 174 -7.70 -10.27 3.02
N TYR A 175 -8.06 -11.20 2.14
CA TYR A 175 -7.16 -12.23 1.61
C TYR A 175 -6.88 -12.10 0.12
N ILE A 176 -7.23 -10.97 -0.50
CA ILE A 176 -6.96 -10.75 -1.93
C ILE A 176 -5.46 -10.80 -2.19
N GLY A 177 -5.06 -11.59 -3.18
CA GLY A 177 -3.67 -11.82 -3.53
C GLY A 177 -2.89 -12.67 -2.54
N LEU A 178 -3.57 -13.44 -1.65
CA LEU A 178 -2.90 -14.29 -0.67
C LEU A 178 -1.99 -15.32 -1.33
N GLU A 179 -2.47 -16.00 -2.37
CA GLU A 179 -1.67 -17.01 -3.10
C GLU A 179 -0.43 -16.40 -3.75
N ASP A 180 -0.55 -15.24 -4.39
CA ASP A 180 0.57 -14.51 -4.99
C ASP A 180 1.61 -14.13 -3.93
N ARG A 181 1.16 -13.65 -2.76
CA ARG A 181 2.02 -13.29 -1.63
C ARG A 181 2.74 -14.52 -1.04
N ILE A 182 2.03 -15.64 -0.88
CA ILE A 182 2.60 -16.92 -0.43
C ILE A 182 3.62 -17.43 -1.45
N HIS A 183 3.29 -17.38 -2.73
CA HIS A 183 4.22 -17.77 -3.80
C HIS A 183 5.53 -16.97 -3.73
N HIS A 184 5.45 -15.65 -3.71
CA HIS A 184 6.64 -14.80 -3.60
C HIS A 184 7.39 -14.95 -2.28
N TRP A 185 6.68 -15.19 -1.19
CA TRP A 185 7.28 -15.47 0.10
C TRP A 185 8.11 -16.77 0.08
N LYS A 186 7.54 -17.86 -0.47
CA LYS A 186 8.23 -19.15 -0.63
C LYS A 186 9.46 -19.03 -1.54
N GLU A 187 9.34 -18.33 -2.67
CA GLU A 187 10.47 -18.06 -3.56
C GLU A 187 11.59 -17.28 -2.83
N ALA A 188 11.24 -16.22 -2.11
CA ALA A 188 12.22 -15.42 -1.39
C ALA A 188 12.90 -16.20 -0.26
N LEU A 189 12.17 -17.01 0.51
CA LEU A 189 12.75 -17.90 1.53
C LEU A 189 13.76 -18.86 0.92
N HIS A 190 13.38 -19.54 -0.16
CA HIS A 190 14.27 -20.47 -0.86
C HIS A 190 15.56 -19.77 -1.32
N MET A 191 15.45 -18.57 -1.89
CA MET A 191 16.61 -17.79 -2.33
C MET A 191 17.50 -17.32 -1.17
N LEU A 192 16.92 -17.11 0.02
CA LEU A 192 17.63 -16.73 1.24
C LEU A 192 18.20 -17.95 2.00
N GLY A 193 18.02 -19.16 1.46
CA GLY A 193 18.57 -20.39 2.04
C GLY A 193 17.79 -20.93 3.24
N SER A 194 16.54 -20.49 3.42
CA SER A 194 15.62 -21.00 4.45
C SER A 194 14.70 -22.07 3.88
N ASP A 195 14.38 -23.10 4.67
CA ASP A 195 13.51 -24.19 4.20
C ASP A 195 12.05 -23.91 4.56
N VAL A 196 11.17 -24.00 3.55
CA VAL A 196 9.73 -23.75 3.69
C VAL A 196 9.02 -24.79 4.55
N SER A 197 9.59 -26.01 4.68
CA SER A 197 8.97 -27.13 5.40
C SER A 197 8.78 -26.89 6.90
N GLU A 198 9.47 -25.92 7.48
CA GLU A 198 9.33 -25.54 8.90
C GLU A 198 8.15 -24.61 9.18
N HIS A 199 7.47 -24.09 8.13
CA HIS A 199 6.47 -23.03 8.22
C HIS A 199 5.09 -23.43 7.64
N GLU A 200 4.88 -24.70 7.26
CA GLU A 200 3.57 -25.15 6.77
C GLU A 200 2.57 -25.30 7.93
N SER A 201 1.67 -24.34 8.08
CA SER A 201 0.47 -24.52 8.89
C SER A 201 -0.58 -25.30 8.10
N ASP A 202 -1.20 -26.33 8.74
CA ASP A 202 -2.26 -27.20 8.20
C ASP A 202 -3.60 -26.48 7.91
N ASP A 203 -3.56 -25.33 7.27
CA ASP A 203 -4.77 -24.59 6.92
C ASP A 203 -5.27 -24.97 5.52
N GLU A 204 -6.42 -25.62 5.47
CA GLU A 204 -7.18 -25.95 4.25
C GLU A 204 -7.40 -24.70 3.38
N PHE A 205 -6.95 -24.77 2.13
CA PHE A 205 -7.15 -23.71 1.13
C PHE A 205 -8.63 -23.54 0.81
N VAL A 206 -9.15 -22.34 0.99
CA VAL A 206 -10.42 -21.91 0.41
C VAL A 206 -10.11 -21.36 -0.98
N GLU A 207 -10.69 -21.98 -2.02
CA GLU A 207 -10.53 -21.56 -3.43
C GLU A 207 -10.93 -20.08 -3.61
N GLU A 208 -10.02 -19.27 -4.12
CA GLU A 208 -10.28 -17.89 -4.56
C GLU A 208 -10.58 -17.83 -6.07
N PRO A 209 -11.32 -16.81 -6.54
CA PRO A 209 -11.66 -16.66 -7.95
C PRO A 209 -10.46 -16.29 -8.83
N SER A 210 -10.50 -16.68 -10.09
CA SER A 210 -9.44 -16.80 -11.07
C SER A 210 -8.70 -15.51 -11.49
N PRO A 211 -7.51 -15.63 -12.16
CA PRO A 211 -6.53 -14.55 -12.38
C PRO A 211 -6.89 -13.47 -13.40
N GLU A 212 -8.09 -13.39 -13.92
CA GLU A 212 -8.43 -12.43 -14.99
C GLU A 212 -8.65 -10.98 -14.53
N ASP A 213 -8.44 -10.68 -13.24
CA ASP A 213 -8.84 -9.42 -12.62
C ASP A 213 -7.71 -8.45 -12.26
N ILE A 214 -6.52 -8.60 -12.82
CA ILE A 214 -5.37 -7.73 -12.50
C ILE A 214 -5.43 -6.43 -13.32
N GLY A 215 -5.74 -5.32 -12.64
CA GLY A 215 -5.45 -3.99 -13.19
C GLY A 215 -6.51 -2.91 -13.09
N VAL A 216 -7.69 -3.20 -12.57
CA VAL A 216 -8.75 -2.19 -12.37
C VAL A 216 -9.32 -2.35 -10.97
N LEU A 217 -9.40 -1.26 -10.20
CA LEU A 217 -10.12 -1.27 -8.92
C LEU A 217 -11.57 -1.66 -9.19
N ARG A 218 -11.97 -2.87 -8.81
CA ARG A 218 -13.31 -3.42 -8.94
C ARG A 218 -13.97 -3.53 -7.57
N LYS A 219 -15.29 -3.53 -7.55
CA LYS A 219 -16.11 -3.84 -6.37
C LYS A 219 -15.61 -5.13 -5.72
N GLY A 220 -15.29 -5.06 -4.44
CA GLY A 220 -14.75 -6.19 -3.67
C GLY A 220 -13.21 -6.28 -3.63
N MET A 221 -12.47 -5.37 -4.26
CA MET A 221 -11.00 -5.32 -4.08
C MET A 221 -10.64 -4.78 -2.70
N LYS A 222 -9.69 -5.46 -2.06
CA LYS A 222 -9.16 -5.11 -0.75
C LYS A 222 -7.65 -4.91 -0.82
N SER A 223 -7.14 -3.78 -0.34
CA SER A 223 -5.71 -3.49 -0.26
C SER A 223 -5.41 -2.49 0.85
N VAL A 224 -4.15 -2.36 1.25
CA VAL A 224 -3.73 -1.30 2.18
C VAL A 224 -4.09 0.07 1.61
N GLY A 225 -3.92 0.27 0.31
CA GLY A 225 -4.35 1.48 -0.36
C GLY A 225 -5.86 1.70 -0.22
N VAL A 226 -6.68 0.64 -0.28
CA VAL A 226 -8.13 0.72 -0.04
C VAL A 226 -8.41 1.00 1.44
N VAL A 227 -7.75 0.33 2.38
CA VAL A 227 -7.91 0.60 3.83
C VAL A 227 -7.54 2.04 4.16
N MET A 228 -6.36 2.50 3.74
CA MET A 228 -5.93 3.88 3.95
C MET A 228 -6.86 4.89 3.28
N MET A 229 -7.40 4.56 2.11
CA MET A 229 -8.40 5.37 1.42
C MET A 229 -9.73 5.35 2.16
N GLN A 230 -10.18 4.22 2.68
CA GLN A 230 -11.42 4.10 3.47
C GLN A 230 -11.33 4.86 4.79
N GLU A 231 -10.20 4.75 5.51
CA GLU A 231 -9.92 5.56 6.70
C GLU A 231 -9.93 7.05 6.37
N ALA A 232 -9.29 7.41 5.25
CA ALA A 232 -9.32 8.77 4.73
C ALA A 232 -10.73 9.25 4.42
N LEU A 233 -11.60 8.36 3.97
CA LEU A 233 -12.98 8.63 3.62
C LEU A 233 -13.93 8.58 4.83
N GLY A 234 -13.43 8.17 6.04
CA GLY A 234 -14.23 8.02 7.26
C GLY A 234 -15.37 7.02 7.10
N ILE A 235 -15.14 5.99 6.29
CA ILE A 235 -15.98 4.81 6.19
C ILE A 235 -15.27 3.67 6.93
N THR A 236 -16.02 2.64 7.32
CA THR A 236 -15.42 1.50 8.02
C THR A 236 -14.27 0.94 7.18
N ALA A 237 -13.08 0.92 7.77
CA ALA A 237 -11.87 0.41 7.12
C ALA A 237 -11.89 -1.13 7.17
N ASP A 238 -12.76 -1.72 6.35
CA ASP A 238 -12.87 -3.18 6.18
C ASP A 238 -11.99 -3.71 5.05
N GLY A 239 -11.29 -2.80 4.35
CA GLY A 239 -10.48 -3.12 3.20
C GLY A 239 -11.29 -3.47 1.95
N ASP A 240 -12.64 -3.39 2.00
CA ASP A 240 -13.52 -3.72 0.89
C ASP A 240 -13.84 -2.48 0.07
N PHE A 241 -13.67 -2.56 -1.24
CA PHE A 241 -13.98 -1.46 -2.15
C PHE A 241 -15.49 -1.44 -2.45
N GLY A 242 -16.28 -1.18 -1.39
CA GLY A 242 -17.70 -0.85 -1.35
C GLY A 242 -18.70 -1.65 -2.21
N PRO A 243 -19.99 -1.59 -1.88
CA PRO A 243 -21.04 -2.16 -2.72
C PRO A 243 -21.22 -1.40 -4.03
#